data_c42691a346ce891bcb438da9e2d3ba45
#
_entry.id   c42691a346ce891bcb438da9e2d3ba45
#
_cell.length_a   1.000
_cell.length_b   1.000
_cell.length_c   1.000
_cell.angle_alpha   90.00
_cell.angle_beta   90.00
_cell.angle_gamma   90.00
#
_symmetry.space_group_name_H-M   'P 1'
#
loop_
_entity.id
_entity.type
_entity.pdbx_description
1 polymer ?
#
loop_
_entity_poly.entity_id
_entity_poly.type
_entity_poly.pdbx_seq_one_letter_code
_entity_poly.pdbx_strand_id
1 'polypeptide(L)'
;MAKNNNEIIIALDIGTSKVLCLVADYDDDDNLRIIGVGQDECTGLNKGVVSEINSTVASIKRAKDKAANMSGNKIESVITGIAGDHIKSYNGNAEVNILNDEVTIDDKEKVIDMAADMDIPPDQEILHIIPQYFSIDGQMGIREPVGMAGKRLAVNIHLITCSSTAKKNLNKCIENSLIDADEYVLQPVASSYSCLLYT
;
A
#
# COMPACT_ATOMS: atom_id res chain seq x y z
N MET A 1 -7.12 26.98 -18.62
CA MET A 1 -5.77 26.39 -18.67
C MET A 1 -5.96 24.90 -18.45
N ALA A 2 -5.78 24.10 -19.49
CA ALA A 2 -5.88 22.63 -19.36
C ALA A 2 -4.78 22.16 -18.40
N LYS A 3 -5.15 21.52 -17.30
CA LYS A 3 -4.25 20.72 -16.49
C LYS A 3 -3.80 19.55 -17.36
N ASN A 4 -2.56 19.59 -17.83
CA ASN A 4 -1.91 18.42 -18.40
C ASN A 4 -1.63 17.46 -17.22
N ASN A 5 -2.62 16.74 -16.78
CA ASN A 5 -2.47 15.70 -15.78
C ASN A 5 -2.19 14.39 -16.52
N ASN A 6 -0.99 14.27 -17.09
CA ASN A 6 -0.42 13.01 -17.57
C ASN A 6 0.21 12.24 -16.39
N GLU A 7 -0.48 12.16 -15.28
CA GLU A 7 -0.04 11.32 -14.16
C GLU A 7 -0.36 9.88 -14.51
N ILE A 8 0.70 9.12 -14.80
CA ILE A 8 0.58 7.69 -15.13
C ILE A 8 0.75 6.88 -13.85
N ILE A 9 -0.23 6.06 -13.55
CA ILE A 9 -0.21 5.13 -12.43
C ILE A 9 0.09 3.73 -12.96
N ILE A 10 1.09 3.09 -12.39
CA ILE A 10 1.48 1.75 -12.79
C ILE A 10 1.39 0.81 -11.59
N ALA A 11 0.58 -0.23 -11.72
CA ALA A 11 0.39 -1.23 -10.68
C ALA A 11 0.94 -2.58 -11.14
N LEU A 12 1.66 -3.26 -10.24
CA LEU A 12 2.21 -4.59 -10.45
C LEU A 12 1.67 -5.55 -9.39
N ASP A 13 0.91 -6.53 -9.81
CA ASP A 13 0.42 -7.61 -8.96
C ASP A 13 1.19 -8.89 -9.28
N ILE A 14 1.97 -9.38 -8.30
CA ILE A 14 2.80 -10.57 -8.43
C ILE A 14 2.16 -11.68 -7.60
N GLY A 15 1.33 -12.49 -8.27
CA GLY A 15 0.61 -13.60 -7.66
C GLY A 15 1.30 -14.95 -7.88
N THR A 16 0.82 -15.99 -7.19
CA THR A 16 1.36 -17.35 -7.29
C THR A 16 1.16 -17.97 -8.68
N SER A 17 0.09 -17.61 -9.38
CA SER A 17 -0.23 -18.18 -10.70
C SER A 17 0.00 -17.22 -11.86
N LYS A 18 -0.01 -15.93 -11.61
CA LYS A 18 0.15 -14.90 -12.65
C LYS A 18 0.79 -13.65 -12.11
N VAL A 19 1.49 -12.93 -13.00
CA VAL A 19 1.90 -11.54 -12.81
C VAL A 19 1.01 -10.67 -13.68
N LEU A 20 0.47 -9.60 -13.15
CA LEU A 20 -0.33 -8.61 -13.85
C LEU A 20 0.31 -7.23 -13.70
N CYS A 21 0.55 -6.56 -14.81
CA CYS A 21 1.00 -5.18 -14.85
C CYS A 21 -0.10 -4.32 -15.51
N LEU A 22 -0.53 -3.29 -14.82
CA LEU A 22 -1.55 -2.34 -15.29
C LEU A 22 -0.93 -0.96 -15.42
N VAL A 23 -1.24 -0.29 -16.53
CA VAL A 23 -0.91 1.12 -16.74
C VAL A 23 -2.22 1.88 -16.87
N ALA A 24 -2.39 2.92 -16.08
CA ALA A 24 -3.57 3.76 -16.05
C ALA A 24 -3.20 5.24 -16.15
N ASP A 25 -4.11 6.03 -16.67
CA ASP A 25 -4.10 7.49 -16.65
C ASP A 25 -5.44 8.05 -16.18
N TYR A 26 -5.54 9.35 -16.02
CA TYR A 26 -6.81 10.02 -15.80
C TYR A 26 -7.32 10.62 -17.10
N ASP A 27 -8.62 10.47 -17.36
CA ASP A 27 -9.30 11.14 -18.47
C ASP A 27 -9.60 12.63 -18.13
N ASP A 28 -10.20 13.35 -19.10
CA ASP A 28 -10.51 14.77 -18.93
C ASP A 28 -11.56 15.04 -17.83
N ASP A 29 -12.29 14.02 -17.39
CA ASP A 29 -13.30 14.05 -16.33
C ASP A 29 -12.77 13.53 -14.98
N ASP A 30 -11.44 13.39 -14.82
CA ASP A 30 -10.74 12.84 -13.65
C ASP A 30 -11.13 11.38 -13.33
N ASN A 31 -11.61 10.59 -14.31
CA ASN A 31 -11.83 9.17 -14.11
C ASN A 31 -10.59 8.35 -14.47
N LEU A 32 -10.27 7.36 -13.64
CA LEU A 32 -9.17 6.44 -13.88
C LEU A 32 -9.47 5.54 -15.09
N ARG A 33 -8.57 5.55 -16.08
CA ARG A 33 -8.70 4.77 -17.31
C ARG A 33 -7.49 3.85 -17.48
N ILE A 34 -7.74 2.56 -17.70
CA ILE A 34 -6.68 1.58 -18.02
C ILE A 34 -6.26 1.74 -19.47
N ILE A 35 -4.99 2.06 -19.72
CA ILE A 35 -4.40 2.25 -21.05
C ILE A 35 -3.43 1.14 -21.44
N GLY A 36 -2.98 0.32 -20.49
CA GLY A 36 -2.09 -0.80 -20.74
C GLY A 36 -2.32 -1.96 -19.79
N VAL A 37 -2.31 -3.17 -20.32
CA VAL A 37 -2.45 -4.41 -19.55
C VAL A 37 -1.41 -5.41 -20.05
N GLY A 38 -0.64 -5.96 -19.11
CA GLY A 38 0.28 -7.05 -19.39
C GLY A 38 0.11 -8.16 -18.36
N GLN A 39 -0.15 -9.37 -18.83
CA GLN A 39 -0.27 -10.55 -17.98
C GLN A 39 0.68 -11.64 -18.44
N ASP A 40 1.27 -12.34 -17.47
CA ASP A 40 2.09 -13.52 -17.73
C ASP A 40 1.89 -14.58 -16.64
N GLU A 41 2.16 -15.83 -16.97
CA GLU A 41 2.13 -16.92 -15.99
C GLU A 41 3.30 -16.78 -15.01
N CYS A 42 3.04 -17.02 -13.73
CA CYS A 42 4.05 -16.99 -12.68
C CYS A 42 4.27 -18.40 -12.11
N THR A 43 5.52 -18.84 -12.08
CA THR A 43 5.90 -20.13 -11.50
C THR A 43 6.90 -20.01 -10.36
N GLY A 44 7.37 -18.80 -10.07
CA GLY A 44 8.42 -18.52 -9.10
C GLY A 44 7.94 -18.13 -7.71
N LEU A 45 6.61 -18.12 -7.45
CA LEU A 45 6.03 -17.85 -6.13
C LEU A 45 5.33 -19.08 -5.55
N ASN A 46 5.43 -19.22 -4.24
CA ASN A 46 4.66 -20.18 -3.47
C ASN A 46 3.98 -19.47 -2.31
N LYS A 47 2.63 -19.48 -2.26
CA LYS A 47 1.81 -18.83 -1.22
C LYS A 47 2.20 -17.36 -0.97
N GLY A 48 2.47 -16.60 -2.03
CA GLY A 48 2.85 -15.19 -1.95
C GLY A 48 4.32 -14.92 -1.60
N VAL A 49 5.15 -15.95 -1.43
CA VAL A 49 6.58 -15.82 -1.15
C VAL A 49 7.39 -16.25 -2.38
N VAL A 50 8.43 -15.50 -2.71
CA VAL A 50 9.34 -15.83 -3.82
C VAL A 50 10.09 -17.13 -3.49
N SER A 51 9.87 -18.17 -4.30
CA SER A 51 10.57 -19.45 -4.23
C SER A 51 11.69 -19.57 -5.26
N GLU A 52 11.56 -18.85 -6.39
CA GLU A 52 12.58 -18.82 -7.43
C GLU A 52 12.66 -17.43 -8.07
N ILE A 53 13.80 -16.75 -7.87
CA ILE A 53 14.00 -15.36 -8.32
C ILE A 53 13.96 -15.27 -9.85
N ASN A 54 14.71 -16.12 -10.56
CA ASN A 54 14.89 -15.97 -12.01
C ASN A 54 13.59 -16.17 -12.79
N SER A 55 12.75 -17.14 -12.42
CA SER A 55 11.46 -17.34 -13.07
C SER A 55 10.50 -16.19 -12.77
N THR A 56 10.49 -15.69 -11.52
CA THR A 56 9.70 -14.51 -11.13
C THR A 56 10.10 -13.28 -11.93
N VAL A 57 11.40 -12.99 -12.04
CA VAL A 57 11.95 -11.90 -12.86
C VAL A 57 11.52 -12.01 -14.32
N ALA A 58 11.61 -13.22 -14.90
CA ALA A 58 11.21 -13.44 -16.28
C ALA A 58 9.72 -13.15 -16.51
N SER A 59 8.85 -13.58 -15.57
CA SER A 59 7.41 -13.32 -15.64
C SER A 59 7.10 -11.81 -15.47
N ILE A 60 7.77 -11.12 -14.54
CA ILE A 60 7.61 -9.66 -14.36
C ILE A 60 7.99 -8.93 -15.66
N LYS A 61 9.15 -9.27 -16.25
CA LYS A 61 9.60 -8.64 -17.50
C LYS A 61 8.59 -8.81 -18.63
N ARG A 62 8.07 -10.03 -18.84
CA ARG A 62 7.10 -10.29 -19.90
C ARG A 62 5.76 -9.55 -19.66
N ALA A 63 5.27 -9.51 -18.41
CA ALA A 63 4.07 -8.76 -18.08
C ALA A 63 4.28 -7.24 -18.28
N LYS A 64 5.40 -6.70 -17.79
CA LYS A 64 5.79 -5.31 -17.98
C LYS A 64 5.87 -4.93 -19.46
N ASP A 65 6.57 -5.73 -20.27
CA ASP A 65 6.78 -5.43 -21.69
C ASP A 65 5.46 -5.45 -22.47
N LYS A 66 4.53 -6.35 -22.15
CA LYS A 66 3.18 -6.36 -22.72
C LYS A 66 2.40 -5.09 -22.37
N ALA A 67 2.42 -4.66 -21.10
CA ALA A 67 1.75 -3.45 -20.64
C ALA A 67 2.36 -2.19 -21.26
N ALA A 68 3.69 -2.11 -21.32
CA ALA A 68 4.42 -0.99 -21.94
C ALA A 68 4.10 -0.89 -23.45
N ASN A 69 4.10 -2.00 -24.17
CA ASN A 69 3.76 -2.02 -25.60
C ASN A 69 2.32 -1.59 -25.87
N MET A 70 1.37 -1.99 -25.01
CA MET A 70 -0.04 -1.61 -25.15
C MET A 70 -0.28 -0.14 -24.85
N SER A 71 0.33 0.39 -23.78
CA SER A 71 0.14 1.77 -23.37
C SER A 71 1.00 2.78 -24.13
N GLY A 72 2.08 2.31 -24.79
CA GLY A 72 3.09 3.18 -25.39
C GLY A 72 3.99 3.91 -24.39
N ASN A 73 3.91 3.57 -23.11
CA ASN A 73 4.64 4.21 -22.02
C ASN A 73 5.79 3.35 -21.51
N LYS A 74 6.88 3.99 -21.12
CA LYS A 74 7.97 3.35 -20.40
C LYS A 74 7.56 3.12 -18.94
N ILE A 75 7.84 1.93 -18.43
CA ILE A 75 7.58 1.54 -17.04
C ILE A 75 8.89 1.56 -16.28
N GLU A 76 9.07 2.57 -15.40
CA GLU A 76 10.28 2.76 -14.60
C GLU A 76 10.04 2.44 -13.12
N SER A 77 8.85 2.74 -12.62
CA SER A 77 8.45 2.44 -11.24
C SER A 77 7.01 1.93 -11.17
N VAL A 78 6.66 1.25 -10.08
CA VAL A 78 5.37 0.63 -9.88
C VAL A 78 4.92 0.69 -8.42
N ILE A 79 3.60 0.76 -8.21
CA ILE A 79 2.97 0.37 -6.95
C ILE A 79 2.77 -1.15 -7.00
N THR A 80 3.28 -1.88 -6.01
CA THR A 80 3.22 -3.34 -6.04
C THR A 80 2.39 -3.92 -4.91
N GLY A 81 1.61 -4.96 -5.24
CA GLY A 81 0.85 -5.74 -4.27
C GLY A 81 1.74 -6.73 -3.51
N ILE A 82 1.50 -6.88 -2.21
CA ILE A 82 2.11 -7.91 -1.37
C ILE A 82 1.04 -8.70 -0.63
N ALA A 83 1.17 -10.02 -0.59
CA ALA A 83 0.33 -10.93 0.17
C ALA A 83 1.10 -12.19 0.56
N GLY A 84 0.57 -12.97 1.46
CA GLY A 84 1.15 -14.24 1.88
C GLY A 84 0.89 -14.52 3.36
N ASP A 85 1.26 -15.72 3.79
CA ASP A 85 1.10 -16.18 5.18
C ASP A 85 2.12 -15.53 6.15
N HIS A 86 3.08 -14.78 5.62
CA HIS A 86 4.04 -13.99 6.38
C HIS A 86 3.49 -12.62 6.83
N ILE A 87 2.30 -12.23 6.38
CA ILE A 87 1.60 -11.01 6.81
C ILE A 87 1.05 -11.25 8.22
N LYS A 88 1.30 -10.30 9.12
CA LYS A 88 0.76 -10.31 10.47
C LYS A 88 0.07 -8.98 10.76
N SER A 89 -0.77 -8.96 11.77
CA SER A 89 -1.41 -7.73 12.21
C SER A 89 -1.45 -7.63 13.73
N TYR A 90 -1.41 -6.40 14.21
CA TYR A 90 -1.45 -6.04 15.61
C TYR A 90 -2.41 -4.87 15.80
N ASN A 91 -2.98 -4.74 17.00
CA ASN A 91 -3.76 -3.56 17.36
C ASN A 91 -2.96 -2.74 18.35
N GLY A 92 -2.80 -1.45 18.04
CA GLY A 92 -2.13 -0.49 18.89
C GLY A 92 -3.12 0.58 19.37
N ASN A 93 -2.78 1.21 20.50
CA ASN A 93 -3.48 2.38 21.00
C ASN A 93 -2.51 3.31 21.69
N ALA A 94 -2.80 4.60 21.61
CA ALA A 94 -2.08 5.64 22.34
C ALA A 94 -2.99 6.81 22.68
N GLU A 95 -2.55 7.64 23.63
CA GLU A 95 -3.23 8.86 24.02
C GLU A 95 -2.22 9.99 24.17
N VAL A 96 -2.57 11.21 23.73
CA VAL A 96 -1.79 12.43 23.89
C VAL A 96 -2.63 13.55 24.48
N ASN A 97 -2.00 14.48 25.20
CA ASN A 97 -2.66 15.69 25.66
C ASN A 97 -2.66 16.74 24.55
N ILE A 98 -3.79 17.39 24.35
CA ILE A 98 -3.99 18.50 23.43
C ILE A 98 -3.61 19.80 24.15
N LEU A 99 -2.67 20.56 23.60
CA LEU A 99 -2.13 21.75 24.27
C LEU A 99 -2.98 23.02 24.07
N ASN A 100 -3.65 23.13 22.92
CA ASN A 100 -4.35 24.35 22.50
C ASN A 100 -5.89 24.22 22.55
N ASP A 101 -6.42 23.32 23.37
CA ASP A 101 -7.85 23.01 23.48
C ASP A 101 -8.53 22.61 22.16
N GLU A 102 -7.78 22.45 21.08
CA GLU A 102 -8.23 22.03 19.75
C GLU A 102 -7.19 21.08 19.12
N VAL A 103 -7.64 19.98 18.54
CA VAL A 103 -6.79 18.97 17.89
C VAL A 103 -6.16 19.53 16.63
N THR A 104 -4.84 19.48 16.58
CA THR A 104 -4.05 19.84 15.39
C THR A 104 -3.69 18.61 14.55
N ILE A 105 -3.18 18.85 13.34
CA ILE A 105 -2.61 17.80 12.49
C ILE A 105 -1.44 17.12 13.20
N ASP A 106 -0.57 17.89 13.85
CA ASP A 106 0.59 17.38 14.58
C ASP A 106 0.17 16.46 15.76
N ASP A 107 -0.92 16.80 16.46
CA ASP A 107 -1.46 15.93 17.53
C ASP A 107 -1.97 14.61 16.97
N LYS A 108 -2.64 14.64 15.80
CA LYS A 108 -3.14 13.45 15.11
C LYS A 108 -1.99 12.55 14.66
N GLU A 109 -0.97 13.11 14.01
CA GLU A 109 0.21 12.36 13.57
C GLU A 109 0.96 11.77 14.78
N LYS A 110 1.21 12.57 15.79
CA LYS A 110 1.89 12.16 17.01
C LYS A 110 1.19 10.99 17.72
N VAL A 111 -0.13 11.02 17.85
CA VAL A 111 -0.85 9.93 18.54
C VAL A 111 -0.83 8.64 17.72
N ILE A 112 -0.84 8.75 16.39
CA ILE A 112 -0.70 7.59 15.49
C ILE A 112 0.69 6.98 15.61
N ASP A 113 1.75 7.78 15.55
CA ASP A 113 3.13 7.33 15.68
C ASP A 113 3.37 6.66 17.04
N MET A 114 2.87 7.25 18.12
CA MET A 114 2.95 6.63 19.46
C MET A 114 2.19 5.30 19.55
N ALA A 115 1.05 5.16 18.85
CA ALA A 115 0.31 3.91 18.83
C ALA A 115 1.02 2.84 18.00
N ALA A 116 1.81 3.25 16.99
CA ALA A 116 2.59 2.38 16.14
C ALA A 116 3.95 1.98 16.74
N ASP A 117 4.43 2.73 17.76
CA ASP A 117 5.67 2.43 18.48
C ASP A 117 5.46 1.27 19.47
N MET A 118 5.30 0.08 18.89
CA MET A 118 5.12 -1.16 19.63
C MET A 118 6.25 -2.15 19.33
N ASP A 119 6.47 -3.08 20.23
CA ASP A 119 7.49 -4.12 20.08
C ASP A 119 7.01 -5.16 19.05
N ILE A 120 7.47 -5.00 17.80
CA ILE A 120 7.24 -5.95 16.71
C ILE A 120 8.45 -6.87 16.55
N PRO A 121 8.27 -8.14 16.13
CA PRO A 121 9.40 -9.06 15.89
C PRO A 121 10.42 -8.47 14.92
N PRO A 122 11.74 -8.68 15.15
CA PRO A 122 12.80 -8.03 14.36
C PRO A 122 12.87 -8.52 12.90
N ASP A 123 12.22 -9.61 12.57
CA ASP A 123 12.06 -10.14 11.22
C ASP A 123 10.84 -9.57 10.48
N GLN A 124 10.09 -8.69 11.14
CA GLN A 124 8.90 -8.01 10.58
C GLN A 124 9.18 -6.52 10.36
N GLU A 125 8.54 -5.96 9.36
CA GLU A 125 8.52 -4.51 9.12
C GLU A 125 7.08 -4.03 8.89
N ILE A 126 6.82 -2.79 9.25
CA ILE A 126 5.49 -2.17 9.10
C ILE A 126 5.21 -1.99 7.60
N LEU A 127 4.04 -2.48 7.18
CA LEU A 127 3.51 -2.29 5.83
C LEU A 127 2.44 -1.21 5.81
N HIS A 128 1.49 -1.26 6.75
CA HIS A 128 0.42 -0.26 6.87
C HIS A 128 0.12 0.06 8.34
N ILE A 129 -0.21 1.33 8.59
CA ILE A 129 -0.80 1.81 9.84
C ILE A 129 -2.19 2.33 9.49
N ILE A 130 -3.24 1.67 9.99
CA ILE A 130 -4.63 1.99 9.66
C ILE A 130 -5.35 2.47 10.92
N PRO A 131 -5.55 3.78 11.10
CA PRO A 131 -6.39 4.30 12.18
C PRO A 131 -7.82 3.76 12.03
N GLN A 132 -8.36 3.16 13.09
CA GLN A 132 -9.72 2.62 13.10
C GLN A 132 -10.71 3.68 13.53
N TYR A 133 -10.42 4.34 14.63
CA TYR A 133 -11.15 5.48 15.16
C TYR A 133 -10.30 6.25 16.16
N PHE A 134 -10.68 7.51 16.34
CA PHE A 134 -10.15 8.37 17.39
C PHE A 134 -11.18 8.52 18.51
N SER A 135 -10.70 8.97 19.68
CA SER A 135 -11.56 9.44 20.75
C SER A 135 -11.00 10.72 21.36
N ILE A 136 -11.90 11.63 21.75
CA ILE A 136 -11.56 12.90 22.40
C ILE A 136 -12.29 12.93 23.75
N ASP A 137 -11.56 13.09 24.85
CA ASP A 137 -12.07 13.11 26.22
C ASP A 137 -13.02 11.95 26.54
N GLY A 138 -12.78 10.77 25.94
CA GLY A 138 -13.60 9.57 26.10
C GLY A 138 -14.76 9.42 25.12
N GLN A 139 -15.05 10.40 24.27
CA GLN A 139 -16.00 10.27 23.17
C GLN A 139 -15.37 9.45 22.02
N MET A 140 -15.84 8.24 21.84
CA MET A 140 -15.32 7.30 20.84
C MET A 140 -15.97 7.49 19.44
N GLY A 141 -15.38 6.82 18.43
CA GLY A 141 -15.97 6.73 17.08
C GLY A 141 -15.72 7.93 16.19
N ILE A 142 -14.78 8.79 16.55
CA ILE A 142 -14.39 9.95 15.75
C ILE A 142 -13.52 9.45 14.58
N ARG A 143 -13.87 9.83 13.35
CA ARG A 143 -13.12 9.48 12.13
C ARG A 143 -12.05 10.52 11.80
N GLU A 144 -12.40 11.80 11.94
CA GLU A 144 -11.49 12.93 11.69
C GLU A 144 -11.50 13.85 12.91
N PRO A 145 -10.43 13.83 13.72
CA PRO A 145 -10.38 14.59 14.96
C PRO A 145 -9.89 16.04 14.79
N VAL A 146 -9.21 16.37 13.66
CA VAL A 146 -8.60 17.70 13.48
C VAL A 146 -9.65 18.80 13.49
N GLY A 147 -9.39 19.88 14.26
CA GLY A 147 -10.31 20.99 14.46
C GLY A 147 -11.36 20.75 15.56
N MET A 148 -11.41 19.58 16.18
CA MET A 148 -12.31 19.32 17.31
C MET A 148 -11.70 19.80 18.63
N ALA A 149 -12.55 20.38 19.48
CA ALA A 149 -12.14 20.82 20.82
C ALA A 149 -12.03 19.64 21.78
N GLY A 150 -11.02 19.68 22.66
CA GLY A 150 -10.81 18.67 23.70
C GLY A 150 -9.46 18.82 24.38
N LYS A 151 -9.20 17.97 25.37
CA LYS A 151 -7.96 17.97 26.14
C LYS A 151 -7.10 16.73 25.94
N ARG A 152 -7.71 15.61 25.57
CA ARG A 152 -7.01 14.33 25.34
C ARG A 152 -7.49 13.72 24.05
N LEU A 153 -6.55 13.40 23.17
CA LEU A 153 -6.78 12.66 21.92
C LEU A 153 -6.22 11.25 22.08
N ALA A 154 -7.03 10.25 21.81
CA ALA A 154 -6.56 8.87 21.71
C ALA A 154 -6.90 8.28 20.34
N VAL A 155 -6.13 7.28 19.93
CA VAL A 155 -6.36 6.53 18.68
C VAL A 155 -6.29 5.03 18.93
N ASN A 156 -7.10 4.28 18.19
CA ASN A 156 -6.91 2.84 17.99
C ASN A 156 -6.50 2.62 16.55
N ILE A 157 -5.39 1.89 16.37
CA ILE A 157 -4.86 1.57 15.06
C ILE A 157 -4.84 0.06 14.83
N HIS A 158 -4.93 -0.31 13.55
CA HIS A 158 -4.59 -1.64 13.08
C HIS A 158 -3.27 -1.56 12.31
N LEU A 159 -2.24 -2.22 12.84
CA LEU A 159 -0.90 -2.27 12.28
C LEU A 159 -0.75 -3.55 11.47
N ILE A 160 -0.35 -3.44 10.22
CA ILE A 160 -0.07 -4.57 9.35
C ILE A 160 1.43 -4.64 9.10
N THR A 161 2.01 -5.82 9.29
CA THR A 161 3.43 -6.08 9.08
C THR A 161 3.64 -7.18 8.06
N CYS A 162 4.82 -7.22 7.46
CA CYS A 162 5.26 -8.30 6.57
C CYS A 162 6.66 -8.76 6.95
N SER A 163 7.02 -9.98 6.54
CA SER A 163 8.40 -10.45 6.69
C SER A 163 9.37 -9.59 5.89
N SER A 164 10.38 -9.03 6.57
CA SER A 164 11.44 -8.22 5.93
C SER A 164 12.18 -9.01 4.85
N THR A 165 12.40 -10.31 5.07
CA THR A 165 13.05 -11.18 4.09
C THR A 165 12.16 -11.41 2.87
N ALA A 166 10.86 -11.65 3.06
CA ALA A 166 9.92 -11.84 1.95
C ALA A 166 9.83 -10.59 1.08
N LYS A 167 9.70 -9.41 1.69
CA LYS A 167 9.67 -8.13 0.98
C LYS A 167 10.99 -7.86 0.24
N LYS A 168 12.15 -8.11 0.87
CA LYS A 168 13.46 -7.95 0.22
C LYS A 168 13.62 -8.85 -1.00
N ASN A 169 13.16 -10.12 -0.94
CA ASN A 169 13.22 -11.02 -2.08
C ASN A 169 12.28 -10.57 -3.21
N LEU A 170 11.09 -10.07 -2.87
CA LEU A 170 10.16 -9.51 -3.86
C LEU A 170 10.77 -8.27 -4.52
N ASN A 171 11.30 -7.33 -3.72
CA ASN A 171 11.98 -6.13 -4.21
C ASN A 171 13.13 -6.47 -5.17
N LYS A 172 13.94 -7.47 -4.81
CA LYS A 172 15.03 -7.95 -5.68
C LYS A 172 14.52 -8.47 -7.04
N CYS A 173 13.36 -9.10 -7.08
CA CYS A 173 12.76 -9.54 -8.34
C CYS A 173 12.32 -8.35 -9.20
N ILE A 174 11.77 -7.31 -8.56
CA ILE A 174 11.31 -6.09 -9.23
C ILE A 174 12.52 -5.31 -9.78
N GLU A 175 13.54 -5.04 -8.98
CA GLU A 175 14.77 -4.36 -9.39
C GLU A 175 15.49 -5.11 -10.53
N ASN A 176 15.60 -6.43 -10.44
CA ASN A 176 16.20 -7.26 -11.50
C ASN A 176 15.38 -7.27 -12.79
N SER A 177 14.13 -6.77 -12.73
CA SER A 177 13.27 -6.55 -13.90
C SER A 177 13.41 -5.15 -14.49
N LEU A 178 14.38 -4.36 -13.98
CA LEU A 178 14.67 -2.98 -14.39
C LEU A 178 13.47 -2.05 -14.17
N ILE A 179 12.87 -2.14 -12.99
CA ILE A 179 11.84 -1.27 -12.45
C ILE A 179 12.04 -1.10 -10.95
N ASP A 180 11.57 -0.01 -10.40
CA ASP A 180 11.60 0.28 -8.97
C ASP A 180 10.20 0.10 -8.36
N ALA A 181 10.13 -0.31 -7.10
CA ALA A 181 8.87 -0.34 -6.35
C ALA A 181 8.76 0.94 -5.51
N ASP A 182 7.86 1.83 -5.90
CA ASP A 182 7.60 3.08 -5.17
C ASP A 182 6.87 2.80 -3.87
N GLU A 183 5.92 1.87 -3.90
CA GLU A 183 5.06 1.54 -2.76
C GLU A 183 4.68 0.06 -2.74
N TYR A 184 4.53 -0.47 -1.52
CA TYR A 184 3.99 -1.82 -1.27
C TYR A 184 2.63 -1.72 -0.62
N VAL A 185 1.61 -2.30 -1.27
CA VAL A 185 0.24 -2.30 -0.77
C VAL A 185 -0.21 -3.73 -0.48
N LEU A 186 -0.84 -3.95 0.67
CA LEU A 186 -1.44 -5.24 0.98
C LEU A 186 -2.57 -5.55 -0.04
N GLN A 187 -2.47 -6.65 -0.77
CA GLN A 187 -3.42 -7.01 -1.84
C GLN A 187 -4.88 -7.02 -1.38
N PRO A 188 -5.28 -7.59 -0.22
CA PRO A 188 -6.65 -7.46 0.29
C PRO A 188 -7.12 -6.02 0.50
N VAL A 189 -6.23 -5.11 0.93
CA VAL A 189 -6.57 -3.68 1.08
C VAL A 189 -6.82 -3.06 -0.30
N ALA A 190 -5.92 -3.27 -1.26
CA ALA A 190 -6.11 -2.80 -2.63
C ALA A 190 -7.40 -3.34 -3.26
N SER A 191 -7.69 -4.64 -3.07
CA SER A 191 -8.92 -5.26 -3.54
C SER A 191 -10.17 -4.66 -2.89
N SER A 192 -10.10 -4.29 -1.61
CA SER A 192 -11.22 -3.67 -0.92
C SER A 192 -11.61 -2.32 -1.53
N TYR A 193 -10.62 -1.51 -1.90
CA TYR A 193 -10.87 -0.23 -2.59
C TYR A 193 -11.51 -0.38 -3.97
N SER A 194 -11.23 -1.47 -4.68
CA SER A 194 -11.80 -1.71 -6.01
C SER A 194 -13.19 -2.36 -5.98
N CYS A 195 -13.50 -3.13 -4.94
CA CYS A 195 -14.72 -3.95 -4.87
C CYS A 195 -15.75 -3.44 -3.87
N LEU A 196 -15.31 -2.76 -2.79
CA LEU A 196 -16.18 -2.29 -1.73
C LEU A 196 -16.51 -0.81 -1.97
N LEU A 197 -17.39 -0.55 -2.91
CA LEU A 197 -18.04 0.77 -3.10
C LEU A 197 -19.05 1.07 -1.98
N TYR A 198 -18.79 0.59 -0.77
CA TYR A 198 -19.66 0.86 0.37
C TYR A 198 -19.12 2.06 1.14
N THR A 199 -19.73 3.13 0.89
CA THR A 199 -19.86 4.38 1.60
C THR A 199 -19.81 4.29 3.10
#